data_8a9ac14b146b2d1a5384132ca860806b
#
_entry.id   8a9ac14b146b2d1a5384132ca860806b
#
_cell.length_a   1.000
_cell.length_b   1.000
_cell.length_c   1.000
_cell.angle_alpha   90.00
_cell.angle_beta   90.00
_cell.angle_gamma   90.00
#
_symmetry.space_group_name_H-M   'P 1'
#
loop_
_entity.id
_entity.type
_entity.pdbx_description
1 polymer ?
#
loop_
_entity_poly.entity_id
_entity_poly.type
_entity_poly.pdbx_seq_one_letter_code
_entity_poly.pdbx_strand_id
1 'polypeptide(L)'
;MTNEMYQIERTGNLIDQYVLSFGKARIAFYIFPALENHKDFTRFLNSFSAALKRANCRPGNSWTYDSNRGCYNLILIVNGYFRNDMNDVTDVAQRIWKLYSPYPLQFITEMPVTDSSLCYDKTRIIDILNRMEFTSSNPQRLLPSHQRTFSCSRLF
;
A
#
# COMPACT_ATOMS: atom_id res chain seq x y z
N MET A 1 8.94 3.48 -21.02
CA MET A 1 8.04 3.13 -19.92
C MET A 1 7.61 4.41 -19.22
N THR A 2 6.31 4.58 -18.99
CA THR A 2 5.79 5.72 -18.23
C THR A 2 6.02 5.50 -16.73
N ASN A 3 5.98 6.57 -15.94
CA ASN A 3 6.04 6.47 -14.47
C ASN A 3 4.93 5.56 -13.91
N GLU A 4 3.75 5.66 -14.49
CA GLU A 4 2.58 4.85 -14.08
C GLU A 4 2.86 3.36 -14.30
N MET A 5 3.35 3.01 -15.47
CA MET A 5 3.70 1.62 -15.79
C MET A 5 4.80 1.10 -14.87
N TYR A 6 5.80 1.92 -14.57
CA TYR A 6 6.87 1.56 -13.65
C TYR A 6 6.35 1.27 -12.24
N GLN A 7 5.46 2.11 -11.73
CA GLN A 7 4.90 1.97 -10.39
C GLN A 7 4.04 0.70 -10.29
N ILE A 8 3.21 0.43 -11.31
CA ILE A 8 2.39 -0.77 -11.35
C ILE A 8 3.26 -2.02 -11.46
N GLU A 9 4.30 -2.00 -12.30
CA GLU A 9 5.22 -3.10 -12.47
C GLU A 9 5.99 -3.41 -11.18
N ARG A 10 6.50 -2.39 -10.50
CA ARG A 10 7.20 -2.55 -9.22
C ARG A 10 6.28 -3.17 -8.17
N THR A 11 5.04 -2.71 -8.10
CA THR A 11 4.05 -3.25 -7.17
C THR A 11 3.72 -4.70 -7.51
N GLY A 12 3.54 -5.02 -8.78
CA GLY A 12 3.32 -6.39 -9.24
C GLY A 12 4.48 -7.31 -8.88
N ASN A 13 5.71 -6.86 -9.05
CA ASN A 13 6.90 -7.63 -8.69
C ASN A 13 6.99 -7.88 -7.19
N LEU A 14 6.61 -6.91 -6.36
CA LEU A 14 6.55 -7.08 -4.91
C LEU A 14 5.57 -8.20 -4.54
N ILE A 15 4.40 -8.21 -5.16
CA ILE A 15 3.38 -9.24 -4.92
C ILE A 15 3.89 -10.62 -5.34
N ASP A 16 4.52 -10.72 -6.52
CA ASP A 16 5.13 -11.96 -7.01
C ASP A 16 6.15 -12.51 -6.01
N GLN A 17 7.08 -11.65 -5.59
CA GLN A 17 8.13 -12.03 -4.64
C GLN A 17 7.54 -12.44 -3.30
N TYR A 18 6.51 -11.76 -2.85
CA TYR A 18 5.84 -12.08 -1.59
C TYR A 18 5.20 -13.46 -1.64
N VAL A 19 4.46 -13.77 -2.69
CA VAL A 19 3.80 -15.06 -2.84
C VAL A 19 4.84 -16.20 -3.01
N LEU A 20 5.90 -15.96 -3.77
CA LEU A 20 6.99 -16.93 -3.91
C LEU A 20 7.68 -17.22 -2.57
N SER A 21 7.85 -16.19 -1.73
CA SER A 21 8.56 -16.33 -0.46
C SER A 21 7.70 -16.93 0.65
N PHE A 22 6.40 -16.60 0.69
CA PHE A 22 5.52 -16.91 1.81
C PHE A 22 4.32 -17.80 1.44
N GLY A 23 4.13 -18.11 0.18
CA GLY A 23 3.10 -19.03 -0.33
C GLY A 23 1.73 -18.41 -0.54
N LYS A 24 1.27 -17.55 0.37
CA LYS A 24 -0.03 -16.87 0.30
C LYS A 24 0.10 -15.44 0.76
N ALA A 25 -0.70 -14.57 0.16
CA ALA A 25 -0.80 -13.17 0.56
C ALA A 25 -2.26 -12.77 0.72
N ARG A 26 -2.51 -11.78 1.57
CA ARG A 26 -3.74 -10.99 1.59
C ARG A 26 -3.36 -9.57 1.25
N ILE A 27 -4.05 -8.99 0.29
CA ILE A 27 -3.74 -7.64 -0.20
C ILE A 27 -4.90 -6.74 0.13
N ALA A 28 -4.62 -5.63 0.79
CA ALA A 28 -5.60 -4.62 1.16
C ALA A 28 -5.27 -3.30 0.50
N PHE A 29 -6.30 -2.58 0.09
CA PHE A 29 -6.20 -1.31 -0.62
C PHE A 29 -6.80 -0.21 0.23
N TYR A 30 -6.02 0.87 0.44
CA TYR A 30 -6.40 1.99 1.29
C TYR A 30 -6.16 3.32 0.60
N ILE A 31 -6.96 4.32 0.96
CA ILE A 31 -6.73 5.71 0.60
C ILE A 31 -6.60 6.52 1.89
N PHE A 32 -5.57 7.36 1.95
CA PHE A 32 -5.29 8.26 3.08
C PHE A 32 -5.34 9.70 2.62
N PRO A 33 -5.97 10.61 3.39
CA PRO A 33 -5.91 12.03 3.08
C PRO A 33 -4.48 12.55 3.12
N ALA A 34 -4.16 13.53 2.27
CA ALA A 34 -2.83 14.09 2.22
C ALA A 34 -2.43 14.75 3.54
N LEU A 35 -1.16 14.62 3.89
CA LEU A 35 -0.53 15.31 5.02
C LEU A 35 0.24 16.52 4.50
N GLU A 36 0.44 17.51 5.36
CA GLU A 36 1.27 18.67 5.01
C GLU A 36 2.71 18.28 4.72
N ASN A 37 3.23 17.30 5.47
CA ASN A 37 4.58 16.78 5.31
C ASN A 37 4.51 15.29 4.94
N HIS A 38 4.93 14.96 3.72
CA HIS A 38 4.92 13.57 3.23
C HIS A 38 5.85 12.65 4.02
N LYS A 39 6.86 13.19 4.71
CA LYS A 39 7.69 12.39 5.61
C LYS A 39 6.89 11.79 6.76
N ASP A 40 5.82 12.44 7.17
CA ASP A 40 4.93 11.91 8.20
C ASP A 40 4.18 10.66 7.73
N PHE A 41 3.88 10.58 6.44
CA PHE A 41 3.31 9.35 5.89
C PHE A 41 4.29 8.17 6.00
N THR A 42 5.56 8.39 5.71
CA THR A 42 6.60 7.37 5.91
C THR A 42 6.72 6.97 7.38
N ARG A 43 6.66 7.94 8.30
CA ARG A 43 6.66 7.66 9.75
C ARG A 43 5.45 6.84 10.16
N PHE A 44 4.27 7.19 9.65
CA PHE A 44 3.07 6.40 9.86
C PHE A 44 3.27 4.97 9.39
N LEU A 45 3.75 4.77 8.16
CA LEU A 45 3.96 3.43 7.60
C LEU A 45 4.97 2.62 8.43
N ASN A 46 6.03 3.24 8.93
CA ASN A 46 7.00 2.57 9.78
C ASN A 46 6.36 2.08 11.08
N SER A 47 5.55 2.92 11.72
CA SER A 47 4.83 2.56 12.94
C SER A 47 3.81 1.46 12.68
N PHE A 48 3.06 1.56 11.59
CA PHE A 48 2.07 0.58 11.19
C PHE A 48 2.73 -0.77 10.89
N SER A 49 3.80 -0.76 10.10
CA SER A 49 4.55 -1.99 9.78
C SER A 49 5.13 -2.64 11.04
N ALA A 50 5.63 -1.85 11.99
CA ALA A 50 6.15 -2.39 13.25
C ALA A 50 5.04 -3.08 14.05
N ALA A 51 3.85 -2.49 14.11
CA ALA A 51 2.69 -3.10 14.78
C ALA A 51 2.29 -4.41 14.12
N LEU A 52 2.29 -4.45 12.78
CA LEU A 52 1.94 -5.66 12.02
C LEU A 52 3.01 -6.75 12.17
N LYS A 53 4.28 -6.39 12.22
CA LYS A 53 5.36 -7.35 12.49
C LYS A 53 5.20 -8.01 13.86
N ARG A 54 4.83 -7.25 14.88
CA ARG A 54 4.57 -7.78 16.22
C ARG A 54 3.40 -8.78 16.21
N ALA A 55 2.47 -8.63 15.28
CA ALA A 55 1.36 -9.57 15.09
C ALA A 55 1.70 -10.74 14.14
N ASN A 56 2.95 -10.88 13.72
CA ASN A 56 3.44 -11.94 12.81
C ASN A 56 2.77 -11.94 11.44
N CYS A 57 2.34 -10.80 10.93
CA CYS A 57 1.67 -10.75 9.64
C CYS A 57 2.59 -10.42 8.45
N ARG A 58 3.88 -10.20 8.70
CA ARG A 58 4.92 -9.99 7.67
C ARG A 58 4.50 -8.95 6.63
N PRO A 59 4.36 -7.67 7.01
CA PRO A 59 3.81 -6.66 6.13
C PRO A 59 4.77 -6.27 5.00
N GLY A 60 4.21 -6.05 3.83
CA GLY A 60 4.83 -5.34 2.72
C GLY A 60 3.90 -4.23 2.28
N ASN A 61 4.41 -3.20 1.64
CA ASN A 61 3.59 -2.11 1.17
C ASN A 61 4.13 -1.48 -0.11
N SER A 62 3.21 -0.88 -0.86
CA SER A 62 3.52 0.00 -1.97
C SER A 62 2.54 1.16 -1.92
N TRP A 63 3.01 2.39 -2.14
CA TRP A 63 2.13 3.55 -2.08
C TRP A 63 2.52 4.59 -3.11
N THR A 64 1.53 5.38 -3.51
CA THR A 64 1.69 6.53 -4.40
C THR A 64 1.01 7.73 -3.79
N TYR A 65 1.52 8.92 -4.10
CA TYR A 65 0.86 10.17 -3.78
C TYR A 65 0.19 10.75 -5.03
N ASP A 66 -1.09 11.04 -4.95
CA ASP A 66 -1.85 11.69 -6.00
C ASP A 66 -2.09 13.15 -5.61
N SER A 67 -1.35 14.08 -6.23
CA SER A 67 -1.46 15.51 -5.92
C SER A 67 -2.77 16.12 -6.41
N ASN A 68 -3.38 15.55 -7.45
CA ASN A 68 -4.67 16.06 -7.97
C ASN A 68 -5.81 15.74 -7.01
N ARG A 69 -5.80 14.56 -6.42
CA ARG A 69 -6.82 14.12 -5.47
C ARG A 69 -6.47 14.44 -4.03
N GLY A 70 -5.23 14.82 -3.76
CA GLY A 70 -4.75 15.11 -2.41
C GLY A 70 -4.81 13.89 -1.50
N CYS A 71 -4.30 12.75 -1.95
CA CYS A 71 -4.37 11.51 -1.18
C CYS A 71 -3.18 10.61 -1.44
N TYR A 72 -2.94 9.67 -0.49
CA TYR A 72 -2.04 8.55 -0.69
C TYR A 72 -2.85 7.30 -0.98
N ASN A 73 -2.44 6.56 -2.01
CA ASN A 73 -2.98 5.24 -2.31
C ASN A 73 -2.02 4.20 -1.75
N LEU A 74 -2.49 3.32 -0.90
CA LEU A 74 -1.66 2.31 -0.26
C LEU A 74 -2.14 0.93 -0.61
N ILE A 75 -1.19 0.07 -0.99
CA ILE A 75 -1.38 -1.38 -1.05
C ILE A 75 -0.61 -1.97 0.12
N LEU A 76 -1.33 -2.66 1.00
CA LEU A 76 -0.75 -3.41 2.08
C LEU A 76 -0.79 -4.88 1.73
N ILE A 77 0.35 -5.58 1.93
CA ILE A 77 0.44 -7.02 1.73
C ILE A 77 0.73 -7.64 3.09
N VAL A 78 -0.06 -8.61 3.48
CA VAL A 78 0.17 -9.38 4.69
C VAL A 78 0.17 -10.87 4.36
N ASN A 79 0.74 -11.68 5.28
CA ASN A 79 0.77 -13.12 5.19
C ASN A 79 -0.66 -13.67 5.04
N GLY A 80 -0.89 -14.51 4.03
CA GLY A 80 -2.20 -15.12 3.78
C GLY A 80 -2.64 -16.09 4.86
N TYR A 81 -1.73 -16.52 5.72
CA TYR A 81 -2.03 -17.36 6.90
C TYR A 81 -2.38 -16.53 8.14
N PHE A 82 -2.31 -15.22 8.03
CA PHE A 82 -2.69 -14.30 9.10
C PHE A 82 -4.18 -14.46 9.39
N ARG A 83 -4.51 -14.79 10.65
CA ARG A 83 -5.86 -15.21 11.02
C ARG A 83 -6.78 -14.05 11.38
N ASN A 84 -6.21 -12.87 11.66
CA ASN A 84 -7.01 -11.72 12.05
C ASN A 84 -7.79 -11.18 10.84
N ASP A 85 -8.93 -10.62 11.13
CA ASP A 85 -9.74 -9.91 10.14
C ASP A 85 -9.00 -8.65 9.66
N MET A 86 -9.18 -8.29 8.39
CA MET A 86 -8.64 -7.03 7.89
C MET A 86 -9.29 -5.80 8.54
N ASN A 87 -10.46 -5.97 9.15
CA ASN A 87 -11.04 -4.92 10.00
C ASN A 87 -10.15 -4.63 11.21
N ASP A 88 -9.57 -5.64 11.82
CA ASP A 88 -8.62 -5.47 12.94
C ASP A 88 -7.37 -4.74 12.49
N VAL A 89 -6.86 -5.07 11.29
CA VAL A 89 -5.71 -4.39 10.68
C VAL A 89 -6.04 -2.93 10.40
N THR A 90 -7.23 -2.67 9.87
CA THR A 90 -7.72 -1.31 9.59
C THR A 90 -7.88 -0.50 10.87
N ASP A 91 -8.36 -1.11 11.94
CA ASP A 91 -8.49 -0.46 13.26
C ASP A 91 -7.13 -0.06 13.81
N VAL A 92 -6.12 -0.92 13.68
CA VAL A 92 -4.75 -0.59 14.06
C VAL A 92 -4.22 0.58 13.22
N ALA A 93 -4.43 0.54 11.92
CA ALA A 93 -4.03 1.62 11.01
C ALA A 93 -4.70 2.95 11.40
N GLN A 94 -6.01 2.94 11.65
CA GLN A 94 -6.75 4.15 12.01
C GLN A 94 -6.30 4.71 13.35
N ARG A 95 -5.99 3.84 14.32
CA ARG A 95 -5.49 4.27 15.63
C ARG A 95 -4.15 5.00 15.52
N ILE A 96 -3.25 4.51 14.68
CA ILE A 96 -1.95 5.14 14.45
C ILE A 96 -2.12 6.40 13.60
N TRP A 97 -2.99 6.33 12.58
CA TRP A 97 -3.23 7.44 11.66
C TRP A 97 -3.73 8.69 12.37
N LYS A 98 -4.52 8.54 13.42
CA LYS A 98 -5.02 9.66 14.24
C LYS A 98 -3.92 10.54 14.81
N LEU A 99 -2.71 10.02 14.97
CA LEU A 99 -1.57 10.79 15.45
C LEU A 99 -1.08 11.81 14.42
N TYR A 100 -1.45 11.64 13.15
CA TYR A 100 -0.95 12.45 12.05
C TYR A 100 -2.04 13.29 11.37
N SER A 101 -3.29 12.84 11.42
CA SER A 101 -4.38 13.49 10.69
C SER A 101 -5.69 13.37 11.46
N PRO A 102 -6.52 14.48 11.48
CA PRO A 102 -7.87 14.40 12.01
C PRO A 102 -8.86 13.72 11.08
N TYR A 103 -8.47 13.49 9.81
CA TYR A 103 -9.35 12.90 8.80
C TYR A 103 -9.13 11.40 8.71
N PRO A 104 -10.22 10.59 8.62
CA PRO A 104 -10.08 9.13 8.60
C PRO A 104 -9.47 8.63 7.29
N LEU A 105 -8.77 7.49 7.39
CA LEU A 105 -8.40 6.71 6.22
C LEU A 105 -9.64 6.01 5.63
N GLN A 106 -9.53 5.57 4.38
CA GLN A 106 -10.57 4.81 3.70
C GLN A 106 -10.03 3.43 3.32
N PHE A 107 -10.70 2.37 3.79
CA PHE A 107 -10.48 1.01 3.33
C PHE A 107 -11.31 0.79 2.06
N ILE A 108 -10.66 0.31 0.99
CA ILE A 108 -11.32 0.12 -0.30
C ILE A 108 -11.79 -1.32 -0.46
N THR A 109 -10.85 -2.27 -0.41
CA THR A 109 -11.14 -3.70 -0.57
C THR A 109 -9.93 -4.54 -0.16
N GLU A 110 -10.14 -5.84 -0.05
CA GLU A 110 -9.08 -6.82 0.13
C GLU A 110 -9.25 -7.99 -0.81
N MET A 111 -8.18 -8.73 -1.04
CA MET A 111 -8.26 -9.97 -1.80
C MET A 111 -7.15 -10.93 -1.38
N PRO A 112 -7.41 -12.26 -1.39
CA PRO A 112 -6.36 -13.25 -1.22
C PRO A 112 -5.62 -13.48 -2.55
N VAL A 113 -4.34 -13.83 -2.46
CA VAL A 113 -3.54 -14.21 -3.62
C VAL A 113 -2.71 -15.43 -3.25
N THR A 114 -2.74 -16.45 -4.10
CA THR A 114 -1.94 -17.67 -3.96
C THR A 114 -1.11 -17.87 -5.21
N ASP A 115 -0.12 -18.76 -5.14
CA ASP A 115 0.71 -19.08 -6.30
C ASP A 115 -0.14 -19.61 -7.47
N SER A 116 -1.13 -20.44 -7.18
CA SER A 116 -2.00 -21.04 -8.22
C SER A 116 -2.95 -20.03 -8.87
N SER A 117 -3.31 -18.95 -8.17
CA SER A 117 -4.23 -17.92 -8.66
C SER A 117 -3.52 -16.67 -9.18
N LEU A 118 -2.21 -16.60 -9.10
CA LEU A 118 -1.44 -15.37 -9.26
C LEU A 118 -1.68 -14.69 -10.62
N CYS A 119 -1.67 -15.45 -11.71
CA CYS A 119 -1.90 -14.88 -13.06
C CYS A 119 -3.27 -14.23 -13.19
N TYR A 120 -4.30 -14.86 -12.67
CA TYR A 120 -5.66 -14.34 -12.68
C TYR A 120 -5.79 -13.14 -11.77
N ASP A 121 -5.25 -13.24 -10.55
CA ASP A 121 -5.34 -12.20 -9.55
C ASP A 121 -4.53 -10.97 -9.94
N LYS A 122 -3.45 -11.10 -10.67
CA LYS A 122 -2.71 -9.96 -11.22
C LYS A 122 -3.58 -9.05 -12.08
N THR A 123 -4.41 -9.63 -12.94
CA THR A 123 -5.33 -8.86 -13.77
C THR A 123 -6.31 -8.08 -12.90
N ARG A 124 -6.85 -8.71 -11.86
CA ARG A 124 -7.76 -8.06 -10.91
C ARG A 124 -7.04 -6.94 -10.14
N ILE A 125 -5.82 -7.19 -9.71
CA ILE A 125 -5.02 -6.20 -8.99
C ILE A 125 -4.77 -4.98 -9.89
N ILE A 126 -4.38 -5.19 -11.13
CA ILE A 126 -4.15 -4.09 -12.09
C ILE A 126 -5.44 -3.30 -12.30
N ASP A 127 -6.59 -3.97 -12.41
CA ASP A 127 -7.89 -3.32 -12.50
C ASP A 127 -8.19 -2.43 -11.29
N ILE A 128 -7.95 -2.94 -10.09
CA ILE A 128 -8.16 -2.19 -8.85
C ILE A 128 -7.21 -0.98 -8.81
N LEU A 129 -5.95 -1.18 -9.17
CA LEU A 129 -4.96 -0.10 -9.20
C LEU A 129 -5.38 1.01 -10.17
N ASN A 130 -5.90 0.64 -11.32
CA ASN A 130 -6.39 1.60 -12.31
C ASN A 130 -7.62 2.37 -11.79
N ARG A 131 -8.54 1.68 -11.11
CA ARG A 131 -9.73 2.32 -10.52
C ARG A 131 -9.37 3.26 -9.38
N MET A 132 -8.37 2.92 -8.60
CA MET A 132 -7.85 3.77 -7.53
C MET A 132 -7.00 4.91 -8.06
N GLU A 133 -6.71 4.91 -9.37
CA GLU A 133 -5.72 5.81 -9.93
C GLU A 133 -4.39 5.71 -9.17
N PHE A 134 -3.91 4.48 -8.97
CA PHE A 134 -2.68 4.18 -8.24
C PHE A 134 -1.48 4.61 -9.07
N THR A 135 -1.36 5.92 -9.23
CA THR A 135 -0.24 6.55 -9.93
C THR A 135 0.06 7.87 -9.23
N SER A 136 1.32 8.26 -9.21
CA SER A 136 1.63 9.61 -8.80
C SER A 136 1.34 10.53 -9.98
N SER A 137 0.39 11.44 -9.81
CA SER A 137 0.22 12.54 -10.73
C SER A 137 1.52 13.38 -10.72
N ASN A 138 1.79 14.10 -11.80
CA ASN A 138 3.05 14.79 -12.03
C ASN A 138 3.40 15.79 -10.90
N PRO A 139 4.01 15.34 -9.82
CA PRO A 139 4.12 16.12 -8.59
C PRO A 139 5.41 16.92 -8.51
N GLN A 140 6.31 16.74 -9.46
CA GLN A 140 7.63 17.32 -9.43
C GLN A 140 7.62 18.83 -9.39
N ARG A 141 6.52 19.44 -9.85
CA ARG A 141 6.31 20.89 -9.82
C ARG A 141 5.70 21.39 -8.53
N LEU A 142 5.10 20.49 -7.76
CA LEU A 142 4.30 20.84 -6.58
C LEU A 142 4.97 20.44 -5.27
N LEU A 143 5.97 19.56 -5.34
CA LEU A 143 6.64 19.03 -4.16
C LEU A 143 8.11 19.38 -4.17
N PRO A 144 8.73 19.58 -2.99
CA PRO A 144 10.17 19.65 -2.90
C PRO A 144 10.82 18.41 -3.53
N SER A 145 11.94 18.60 -4.22
CA SER A 145 12.60 17.54 -5.00
C SER A 145 13.03 16.32 -4.18
N HIS A 146 13.14 16.46 -2.85
CA HIS A 146 13.53 15.36 -1.96
C HIS A 146 12.34 14.56 -1.43
N GLN A 147 11.10 14.96 -1.72
CA GLN A 147 9.91 14.24 -1.26
C GLN A 147 9.53 13.15 -2.26
N ARG A 148 9.24 11.96 -1.73
CA ARG A 148 8.83 10.82 -2.53
C ARG A 148 7.35 10.87 -2.83
N THR A 149 6.99 10.45 -4.05
CA THR A 149 5.60 10.29 -4.48
C THR A 149 5.23 8.82 -4.69
N PHE A 150 6.23 7.94 -4.64
CA PHE A 150 6.05 6.50 -4.75
C PHE A 150 7.12 5.82 -3.91
N SER A 151 6.74 4.74 -3.25
CA SER A 151 7.69 3.85 -2.59
C SER A 151 7.12 2.44 -2.53
N CYS A 152 8.00 1.46 -2.59
CA CYS A 152 7.67 0.05 -2.51
C CYS A 152 8.62 -0.59 -1.51
N SER A 153 8.09 -1.30 -0.52
CA SER A 153 8.92 -1.92 0.50
C SER A 153 9.78 -3.05 -0.07
N ARG A 154 10.86 -3.33 0.62
CA ARG A 154 11.69 -4.51 0.35
C ARG A 154 11.24 -5.62 1.27
N LEU A 155 11.24 -6.86 0.77
CA LEU A 155 10.87 -8.03 1.56
C LEU A 155 12.03 -8.55 2.41
N PHE A 156 13.23 -8.19 2.00
CA PHE A 156 14.47 -8.66 2.63
C PHE A 156 15.43 -7.51 2.89
#